data_593add1073357ae0a556b25c466005d4
#
_entry.id   593add1073357ae0a556b25c466005d4
#
_cell.length_a   1.000
_cell.length_b   1.000
_cell.length_c   1.000
_cell.angle_alpha   90.00
_cell.angle_beta   90.00
_cell.angle_gamma   90.00
#
_symmetry.space_group_name_H-M   'P 1'
#
loop_
_entity.id
_entity.type
_entity.pdbx_description
1 polymer ?
#
loop_
_entity_poly.entity_id
_entity_poly.type
_entity_poly.pdbx_seq_one_letter_code
_entity_poly.pdbx_strand_id
1 'polypeptide(L)'
;VPGGFGSRGIEGMVRTVEYARAHAVPYLGLCLGMQLLAEQSHEHGLTAGLGLIPGEVVPFPGGGWHIGWNGIEQLGDDPLFAECDGMAMYFNHSFIFDAPDEYRVYAARTEGSFPVGVRRGNLVGMQFHPEKSQAAGRALLSALVEGLCK
;
A
#
# COMPACT_ATOMS: atom_id res chain seq x y z
N VAL A 1 -7.66 2.90 -5.61
CA VAL A 1 -8.84 2.62 -4.75
C VAL A 1 -8.56 3.20 -3.38
N PRO A 2 -9.35 4.14 -2.88
CA PRO A 2 -9.17 4.71 -1.55
C PRO A 2 -9.39 3.66 -0.46
N GLY A 3 -8.74 3.85 0.69
CA GLY A 3 -8.95 3.02 1.86
C GLY A 3 -10.40 3.11 2.37
N GLY A 4 -10.92 2.00 2.89
CA GLY A 4 -12.24 1.94 3.49
C GLY A 4 -12.14 1.59 4.98
N PHE A 5 -13.16 1.96 5.76
CA PHE A 5 -13.30 1.52 7.14
C PHE A 5 -14.49 0.59 7.29
N GLY A 6 -14.25 -0.57 7.93
CA GLY A 6 -15.26 -1.59 8.18
C GLY A 6 -15.62 -2.43 6.94
N SER A 7 -16.66 -3.26 7.06
CA SER A 7 -17.08 -4.23 6.04
C SER A 7 -17.78 -3.61 4.82
N ARG A 8 -18.12 -2.31 4.87
CA ARG A 8 -18.81 -1.63 3.77
C ARG A 8 -17.84 -1.29 2.65
N GLY A 9 -18.13 -1.73 1.43
CA GLY A 9 -17.35 -1.41 0.23
C GLY A 9 -16.23 -2.37 -0.12
N ILE A 10 -15.89 -3.35 0.73
CA ILE A 10 -14.83 -4.34 0.45
C ILE A 10 -15.15 -5.12 -0.83
N GLU A 11 -16.38 -5.59 -1.00
CA GLU A 11 -16.79 -6.33 -2.20
C GLU A 11 -16.60 -5.49 -3.48
N GLY A 12 -16.94 -4.20 -3.44
CA GLY A 12 -16.70 -3.29 -4.56
C GLY A 12 -15.20 -3.08 -4.85
N MET A 13 -14.36 -3.01 -3.81
CA MET A 13 -12.90 -2.94 -3.98
C MET A 13 -12.36 -4.22 -4.60
N VAL A 14 -12.77 -5.39 -4.12
CA VAL A 14 -12.38 -6.70 -4.69
C VAL A 14 -12.71 -6.76 -6.17
N ARG A 15 -13.96 -6.45 -6.56
CA ARG A 15 -14.37 -6.44 -7.97
C ARG A 15 -13.57 -5.45 -8.82
N THR A 16 -13.21 -4.29 -8.26
CA THR A 16 -12.37 -3.30 -8.96
C THR A 16 -10.97 -3.86 -9.24
N VAL A 17 -10.37 -4.56 -8.27
CA VAL A 17 -9.05 -5.18 -8.46
C VAL A 17 -9.12 -6.31 -9.48
N GLU A 18 -10.13 -7.17 -9.40
CA GLU A 18 -10.36 -8.25 -10.36
C GLU A 18 -10.52 -7.71 -11.79
N TYR A 19 -11.29 -6.63 -11.94
CA TYR A 19 -11.45 -5.96 -13.23
C TYR A 19 -10.13 -5.40 -13.74
N ALA A 20 -9.39 -4.65 -12.91
CA ALA A 20 -8.11 -4.08 -13.28
C ALA A 20 -7.12 -5.15 -13.74
N ARG A 21 -7.06 -6.28 -13.02
CA ARG A 21 -6.23 -7.43 -13.38
C ARG A 21 -6.64 -8.04 -14.72
N ALA A 22 -7.94 -8.30 -14.91
CA ALA A 22 -8.46 -8.94 -16.14
C ALA A 22 -8.23 -8.10 -17.39
N HIS A 23 -8.15 -6.78 -17.25
CA HIS A 23 -8.05 -5.83 -18.38
C HIS A 23 -6.69 -5.11 -18.45
N ALA A 24 -5.70 -5.54 -17.65
CA ALA A 24 -4.38 -4.92 -17.55
C ALA A 24 -4.43 -3.41 -17.22
N VAL A 25 -5.49 -2.95 -16.53
CA VAL A 25 -5.63 -1.57 -16.06
C VAL A 25 -4.71 -1.35 -14.85
N PRO A 26 -3.94 -0.24 -14.79
CA PRO A 26 -3.16 0.09 -13.62
C PRO A 26 -4.03 0.17 -12.35
N TYR A 27 -3.54 -0.40 -11.26
CA TYR A 27 -4.23 -0.40 -9.97
C TYR A 27 -3.38 0.27 -8.91
N LEU A 28 -3.99 1.20 -8.17
CA LEU A 28 -3.42 1.80 -6.97
C LEU A 28 -4.33 1.50 -5.77
N GLY A 29 -3.82 0.72 -4.83
CA GLY A 29 -4.48 0.41 -3.56
C GLY A 29 -3.93 1.28 -2.43
N LEU A 30 -4.80 1.97 -1.68
CA LEU A 30 -4.42 2.78 -0.53
C LEU A 30 -4.94 2.14 0.76
N CYS A 31 -4.09 2.08 1.79
CA CYS A 31 -4.37 1.50 3.10
C CYS A 31 -4.95 0.09 2.97
N LEU A 32 -6.23 -0.13 3.27
CA LEU A 32 -6.91 -1.42 3.08
C LEU A 32 -6.79 -1.92 1.62
N GLY A 33 -6.81 -1.02 0.62
CA GLY A 33 -6.64 -1.37 -0.79
C GLY A 33 -5.27 -2.00 -1.11
N MET A 34 -4.20 -1.64 -0.39
CA MET A 34 -2.92 -2.34 -0.44
C MET A 34 -3.01 -3.72 0.19
N GLN A 35 -3.61 -3.81 1.37
CA GLN A 35 -3.73 -5.07 2.13
C GLN A 35 -4.54 -6.14 1.40
N LEU A 36 -5.53 -5.75 0.61
CA LEU A 36 -6.30 -6.67 -0.24
C LEU A 36 -5.44 -7.42 -1.28
N LEU A 37 -4.28 -6.89 -1.65
CA LEU A 37 -3.37 -7.54 -2.61
C LEU A 37 -2.68 -8.79 -2.04
N ALA A 38 -2.62 -8.94 -0.71
CA ALA A 38 -1.98 -10.05 -0.01
C ALA A 38 -2.68 -11.40 -0.27
N GLU A 39 -2.01 -12.49 0.09
CA GLU A 39 -2.59 -13.84 0.05
C GLU A 39 -3.59 -14.06 1.17
N GLN A 40 -3.32 -13.50 2.36
CA GLN A 40 -4.18 -13.64 3.53
C GLN A 40 -4.01 -12.49 4.52
N SER A 41 -4.97 -12.35 5.43
CA SER A 41 -5.00 -11.34 6.50
C SER A 41 -5.36 -11.97 7.83
N HIS A 42 -4.73 -11.48 8.90
CA HIS A 42 -5.00 -11.85 10.29
C HIS A 42 -5.87 -10.83 11.04
N GLU A 43 -6.42 -9.80 10.37
CA GLU A 43 -7.14 -8.71 11.04
C GLU A 43 -8.42 -9.17 11.76
N HIS A 44 -9.18 -10.08 11.15
CA HIS A 44 -10.42 -10.62 11.71
C HIS A 44 -10.40 -12.15 11.75
N GLY A 45 -9.28 -12.71 12.24
CA GLY A 45 -8.96 -14.12 12.04
C GLY A 45 -8.37 -14.36 10.65
N LEU A 46 -7.99 -15.59 10.35
CA LEU A 46 -7.37 -15.91 9.07
C LEU A 46 -8.39 -15.79 7.94
N THR A 47 -8.21 -14.78 7.10
CA THR A 47 -9.08 -14.46 5.96
C THR A 47 -8.27 -14.43 4.66
N ALA A 48 -8.77 -15.05 3.60
CA ALA A 48 -8.11 -15.01 2.30
C ALA A 48 -8.15 -13.60 1.70
N GLY A 49 -6.99 -13.16 1.16
CA GLY A 49 -6.86 -11.98 0.32
C GLY A 49 -7.02 -12.32 -1.17
N LEU A 50 -6.57 -11.43 -2.04
CA LEU A 50 -6.64 -11.63 -3.50
C LEU A 50 -5.46 -12.43 -4.07
N GLY A 51 -4.38 -12.63 -3.29
CA GLY A 51 -3.19 -13.36 -3.71
C GLY A 51 -2.48 -12.77 -4.92
N LEU A 52 -2.54 -11.46 -5.10
CA LEU A 52 -1.92 -10.76 -6.23
C LEU A 52 -0.45 -10.44 -6.00
N ILE A 53 -0.09 -10.24 -4.74
CA ILE A 53 1.29 -10.10 -4.26
C ILE A 53 1.45 -11.08 -3.11
N PRO A 54 2.50 -11.93 -3.10
CA PRO A 54 2.77 -12.86 -2.01
C PRO A 54 2.93 -12.14 -0.67
N GLY A 55 2.59 -12.85 0.42
CA GLY A 55 2.73 -12.37 1.79
C GLY A 55 1.40 -12.19 2.50
N GLU A 56 1.48 -11.74 3.75
CA GLU A 56 0.37 -11.73 4.69
C GLU A 56 0.17 -10.36 5.33
N VAL A 57 -1.07 -10.04 5.67
CA VAL A 57 -1.39 -8.89 6.52
C VAL A 57 -1.36 -9.33 7.97
N VAL A 58 -0.41 -8.78 8.71
CA VAL A 58 -0.14 -9.13 10.11
C VAL A 58 -0.30 -7.91 11.03
N PRO A 59 -0.53 -8.12 12.34
CA PRO A 59 -0.60 -7.01 13.29
C PRO A 59 0.66 -6.15 13.25
N PHE A 60 0.49 -4.84 13.49
CA PHE A 60 1.59 -3.91 13.62
C PHE A 60 2.59 -4.38 14.69
N PRO A 61 3.92 -4.33 14.44
CA PRO A 61 4.94 -4.77 15.39
C PRO A 61 4.77 -4.11 16.77
N GLY A 62 4.76 -4.91 17.82
CA GLY A 62 4.53 -4.43 19.18
C GLY A 62 3.05 -4.18 19.52
N GLY A 63 2.14 -4.38 18.59
CA GLY A 63 0.70 -4.11 18.74
C GLY A 63 0.36 -2.61 18.68
N GLY A 64 -0.94 -2.30 18.70
CA GLY A 64 -1.44 -0.92 18.69
C GLY A 64 -1.64 -0.33 17.30
N TRP A 65 -1.56 1.00 17.23
CA TRP A 65 -1.87 1.78 16.04
C TRP A 65 -0.67 2.61 15.60
N HIS A 66 -0.39 2.61 14.31
CA HIS A 66 0.51 3.56 13.68
C HIS A 66 -0.29 4.71 13.09
N ILE A 67 -0.35 5.83 13.81
CA ILE A 67 -1.10 7.03 13.42
C ILE A 67 -0.17 8.24 13.44
N GLY A 68 -0.22 9.03 12.39
CA GLY A 68 0.51 10.30 12.29
C GLY A 68 1.43 10.38 11.09
N TRP A 69 2.36 11.34 11.14
CA TRP A 69 3.31 11.64 10.08
C TRP A 69 4.63 10.91 10.31
N ASN A 70 5.05 10.12 9.33
CA ASN A 70 6.35 9.46 9.34
C ASN A 70 7.01 9.57 7.97
N GLY A 71 8.34 9.65 7.98
CA GLY A 71 9.15 9.58 6.77
C GLY A 71 9.04 8.21 6.11
N ILE A 72 9.08 8.20 4.79
CA ILE A 72 9.22 6.98 4.00
C ILE A 72 10.62 6.92 3.39
N GLU A 73 11.11 5.72 3.17
CA GLU A 73 12.38 5.43 2.52
C GLU A 73 12.15 4.54 1.31
N GLN A 74 12.65 4.97 0.16
CA GLN A 74 12.59 4.14 -1.04
C GLN A 74 13.45 2.89 -0.88
N LEU A 75 12.91 1.77 -1.28
CA LEU A 75 13.63 0.50 -1.40
C LEU A 75 13.88 0.20 -2.88
N GLY A 76 15.16 -0.01 -3.22
CA GLY A 76 15.57 -0.19 -4.61
C GLY A 76 15.70 1.14 -5.37
N ASP A 77 15.70 1.08 -6.70
CA ASP A 77 16.05 2.17 -7.61
C ASP A 77 14.95 2.48 -8.65
N ASP A 78 13.71 2.05 -8.39
CA ASP A 78 12.59 2.32 -9.30
C ASP A 78 12.32 3.83 -9.39
N PRO A 79 12.53 4.46 -10.57
CA PRO A 79 12.42 5.91 -10.72
C PRO A 79 11.01 6.45 -10.44
N LEU A 80 9.98 5.60 -10.50
CA LEU A 80 8.60 5.97 -10.20
C LEU A 80 8.41 6.44 -8.75
N PHE A 81 9.30 6.00 -7.85
CA PHE A 81 9.19 6.26 -6.41
C PHE A 81 10.27 7.21 -5.88
N ALA A 82 11.26 7.58 -6.71
CA ALA A 82 12.43 8.34 -6.28
C ALA A 82 12.09 9.74 -5.75
N GLU A 83 11.11 10.43 -6.35
CA GLU A 83 10.75 11.80 -5.99
C GLU A 83 10.26 11.94 -4.54
N CYS A 84 9.71 10.88 -3.96
CA CYS A 84 9.12 10.91 -2.61
C CYS A 84 10.02 10.28 -1.54
N ASP A 85 11.25 9.88 -1.88
CA ASP A 85 12.20 9.37 -0.88
C ASP A 85 12.48 10.40 0.21
N GLY A 86 12.42 9.96 1.45
CA GLY A 86 12.60 10.80 2.63
C GLY A 86 11.43 11.71 3.00
N MET A 87 10.39 11.78 2.18
CA MET A 87 9.23 12.62 2.48
C MET A 87 8.36 12.05 3.60
N ALA A 88 7.68 12.94 4.34
CA ALA A 88 6.72 12.54 5.37
C ALA A 88 5.35 12.27 4.75
N MET A 89 4.77 11.12 5.10
CA MET A 89 3.42 10.70 4.73
C MET A 89 2.55 10.48 5.96
N TYR A 90 1.24 10.59 5.81
CA TYR A 90 0.29 10.37 6.89
C TYR A 90 -0.16 8.91 6.92
N PHE A 91 -0.08 8.30 8.12
CA PHE A 91 -0.45 6.92 8.41
C PHE A 91 -1.64 6.83 9.34
N ASN A 92 -2.44 5.77 9.19
CA ASN A 92 -3.51 5.41 10.12
C ASN A 92 -3.87 3.93 9.91
N HIS A 93 -3.14 3.03 10.58
CA HIS A 93 -3.34 1.60 10.48
C HIS A 93 -2.85 0.85 11.73
N SER A 94 -3.33 -0.38 11.92
CA SER A 94 -2.93 -1.30 13.00
C SER A 94 -2.42 -2.65 12.46
N PHE A 95 -2.41 -2.82 11.14
CA PHE A 95 -1.87 -3.98 10.46
C PHE A 95 -0.90 -3.55 9.37
N ILE A 96 0.07 -4.39 9.05
CA ILE A 96 1.03 -4.19 7.97
C ILE A 96 0.95 -5.35 6.97
N PHE A 97 1.29 -5.07 5.72
CA PHE A 97 1.45 -6.09 4.70
C PHE A 97 2.93 -6.53 4.66
N ASP A 98 3.20 -7.71 5.20
CA ASP A 98 4.53 -8.32 5.18
C ASP A 98 4.73 -9.05 3.84
N ALA A 99 5.06 -8.27 2.83
CA ALA A 99 5.38 -8.76 1.49
C ALA A 99 6.87 -9.12 1.38
N PRO A 100 7.28 -10.05 0.48
CA PRO A 100 8.69 -10.29 0.17
C PRO A 100 9.42 -9.05 -0.34
N ASP A 101 10.74 -8.95 -0.07
CA ASP A 101 11.56 -7.78 -0.37
C ASP A 101 11.50 -7.35 -1.84
N GLU A 102 11.39 -8.30 -2.77
CA GLU A 102 11.32 -8.05 -4.21
C GLU A 102 10.10 -7.25 -4.66
N TYR A 103 9.04 -7.18 -3.82
CA TYR A 103 7.83 -6.40 -4.09
C TYR A 103 7.79 -5.09 -3.33
N ARG A 104 8.68 -4.89 -2.35
CA ARG A 104 8.68 -3.69 -1.51
C ARG A 104 9.26 -2.51 -2.27
N VAL A 105 8.58 -1.37 -2.25
CA VAL A 105 9.07 -0.12 -2.87
C VAL A 105 9.29 1.00 -1.87
N TYR A 106 8.63 0.94 -0.71
CA TYR A 106 8.86 1.86 0.40
C TYR A 106 8.84 1.13 1.74
N ALA A 107 9.69 1.61 2.67
CA ALA A 107 9.62 1.30 4.09
C ALA A 107 9.33 2.57 4.91
N ALA A 108 8.75 2.41 6.10
CA ALA A 108 8.62 3.51 7.05
C ALA A 108 9.94 3.75 7.78
N ARG A 109 10.30 5.01 7.96
CA ARG A 109 11.45 5.44 8.78
C ARG A 109 11.06 5.51 10.26
N THR A 110 10.92 4.36 10.90
CA THR A 110 10.60 4.23 12.33
C THR A 110 11.52 3.22 12.97
N GLU A 111 11.51 3.14 14.31
CA GLU A 111 12.14 2.01 14.99
C GLU A 111 11.46 0.71 14.53
N GLY A 112 12.24 -0.20 13.92
CA GLY A 112 11.71 -1.43 13.32
C GLY A 112 11.06 -1.20 11.95
N SER A 113 11.84 -0.69 10.99
CA SER A 113 11.44 -0.51 9.58
C SER A 113 10.53 -1.63 9.06
N PHE A 114 9.39 -1.28 8.46
CA PHE A 114 8.41 -2.20 7.89
C PHE A 114 7.93 -1.70 6.52
N PRO A 115 7.46 -2.59 5.64
CA PRO A 115 7.03 -2.21 4.30
C PRO A 115 5.77 -1.34 4.35
N VAL A 116 5.78 -0.24 3.61
CA VAL A 116 4.64 0.70 3.48
C VAL A 116 4.29 1.00 2.02
N GLY A 117 4.98 0.37 1.09
CA GLY A 117 4.68 0.41 -0.33
C GLY A 117 5.09 -0.89 -1.00
N VAL A 118 4.24 -1.40 -1.89
CA VAL A 118 4.49 -2.60 -2.69
C VAL A 118 4.18 -2.36 -4.16
N ARG A 119 4.87 -3.10 -5.04
CA ARG A 119 4.62 -3.08 -6.48
C ARG A 119 4.81 -4.46 -7.10
N ARG A 120 3.91 -4.81 -8.02
CA ARG A 120 4.06 -5.93 -8.95
C ARG A 120 3.53 -5.52 -10.32
N GLY A 121 4.43 -5.16 -11.23
CA GLY A 121 4.05 -4.63 -12.55
C GLY A 121 3.25 -3.33 -12.43
N ASN A 122 2.00 -3.34 -12.89
CA ASN A 122 1.07 -2.21 -12.83
C ASN A 122 0.17 -2.20 -11.57
N LEU A 123 0.40 -3.12 -10.64
CA LEU A 123 -0.26 -3.13 -9.33
C LEU A 123 0.64 -2.40 -8.33
N VAL A 124 0.14 -1.35 -7.73
CA VAL A 124 0.83 -0.56 -6.70
C VAL A 124 -0.05 -0.49 -5.45
N GLY A 125 0.55 -0.70 -4.28
CA GLY A 125 -0.12 -0.56 -2.99
C GLY A 125 0.67 0.36 -2.06
N MET A 126 -0.02 1.27 -1.35
CA MET A 126 0.55 2.17 -0.35
C MET A 126 -0.21 2.05 0.95
N GLN A 127 0.50 1.86 2.07
CA GLN A 127 -0.11 1.76 3.40
C GLN A 127 -0.55 3.13 3.94
N PHE A 128 0.17 4.18 3.60
CA PHE A 128 -0.14 5.55 3.97
C PHE A 128 -1.25 6.15 3.09
N HIS A 129 -1.68 7.35 3.45
CA HIS A 129 -2.73 8.12 2.78
C HIS A 129 -2.14 9.30 2.00
N PRO A 130 -1.77 9.13 0.71
CA PRO A 130 -1.24 10.25 -0.10
C PRO A 130 -2.23 11.40 -0.18
N GLU A 131 -3.54 11.11 -0.22
CA GLU A 131 -4.61 12.12 -0.27
C GLU A 131 -4.65 13.00 1.00
N LYS A 132 -4.04 12.55 2.11
CA LYS A 132 -3.89 13.29 3.37
C LYS A 132 -2.48 13.84 3.57
N SER A 133 -1.55 13.54 2.64
CA SER A 133 -0.12 13.82 2.78
C SER A 133 0.33 15.10 2.07
N GLN A 134 -0.55 16.07 1.89
CA GLN A 134 -0.27 17.42 1.38
C GLN A 134 0.53 17.42 0.07
N ALA A 135 1.64 18.18 -0.01
CA ALA A 135 2.46 18.29 -1.22
C ALA A 135 3.15 16.97 -1.59
N ALA A 136 3.67 16.24 -0.60
CA ALA A 136 4.32 14.95 -0.82
C ALA A 136 3.36 13.92 -1.43
N GLY A 137 2.13 13.85 -0.90
CA GLY A 137 1.10 12.96 -1.44
C GLY A 137 0.68 13.32 -2.85
N ARG A 138 0.58 14.63 -3.17
CA ARG A 138 0.27 15.09 -4.55
C ARG A 138 1.39 14.73 -5.52
N ALA A 139 2.65 14.93 -5.15
CA ALA A 139 3.80 14.57 -5.97
C ALA A 139 3.78 13.08 -6.31
N LEU A 140 3.61 12.22 -5.30
CA LEU A 140 3.52 10.77 -5.50
C LEU A 140 2.36 10.38 -6.42
N LEU A 141 1.16 10.91 -6.19
CA LEU A 141 0.01 10.58 -7.03
C LEU A 141 0.21 11.02 -8.48
N SER A 142 0.82 12.20 -8.72
CA SER A 142 1.16 12.66 -10.08
C SER A 142 2.15 11.71 -10.75
N ALA A 143 3.24 11.36 -10.06
CA ALA A 143 4.25 10.43 -10.59
C ALA A 143 3.64 9.05 -10.92
N LEU A 144 2.77 8.52 -10.04
CA LEU A 144 2.11 7.24 -10.25
C LEU A 144 1.16 7.27 -11.47
N VAL A 145 0.36 8.33 -11.62
CA VAL A 145 -0.54 8.48 -12.78
C VAL A 145 0.27 8.59 -14.07
N GLU A 146 1.30 9.42 -14.09
CA GLU A 146 2.15 9.60 -15.27
C GLU A 146 2.96 8.34 -15.62
N GLY A 147 3.41 7.60 -14.62
CA GLY A 147 4.26 6.42 -14.81
C GLY A 147 3.49 5.13 -15.12
N LEU A 148 2.28 4.95 -14.56
CA LEU A 148 1.48 3.74 -14.73
C LEU A 148 0.52 3.79 -15.94
N CYS A 149 0.15 4.99 -16.41
CA CYS A 149 -0.80 5.18 -17.50
C CYS A 149 -0.15 5.39 -18.88
N LYS A 150 1.15 5.07 -19.00
CA LYS A 150 1.91 5.17 -20.28
C LYS A 150 1.85 3.89 -21.08
#